data_573d21e2751097e7d708ad431d401268
#
_entry.id   573d21e2751097e7d708ad431d401268
#
_cell.length_a   1.000
_cell.length_b   1.000
_cell.length_c   1.000
_cell.angle_alpha   90.00
_cell.angle_beta   90.00
_cell.angle_gamma   90.00
#
_symmetry.space_group_name_H-M   'P 1'
#
loop_
_entity.id
_entity.type
_entity.pdbx_description
1 polymer ?
#
loop_
_entity_poly.entity_id
_entity_poly.type
_entity_poly.pdbx_seq_one_letter_code
_entity_poly.pdbx_strand_id
1 'polypeptide(L)'
;LRYSLSFLRCCYSKWWAPIFSALCLGGCSQPALSSFLEFIDEDYTAAAHLGIDRGCVVESVGQQLVVTWGLPTRFRDSLPMVLHVWVYYGNGEAEKFSYDVHHLSGYQVYLLKDSDYQERQGIISYKVSLTKDGKEILSRNHHLWMEVISLKAFDQTS
;
A
#
# COMPACT_ATOMS: atom_id res chain seq x y z
N LEU A 1 -35.45 -21.58 -66.25
CA LEU A 1 -34.21 -21.88 -65.50
C LEU A 1 -34.18 -20.99 -64.22
N ARG A 2 -34.68 -21.60 -63.09
CA ARG A 2 -34.67 -20.92 -61.77
C ARG A 2 -33.65 -21.64 -60.91
N TYR A 3 -32.63 -20.97 -60.49
CA TYR A 3 -31.69 -21.47 -59.50
C TYR A 3 -32.16 -21.02 -58.11
N SER A 4 -32.51 -22.00 -57.29
CA SER A 4 -32.83 -21.87 -55.87
C SER A 4 -31.52 -21.76 -55.11
N LEU A 5 -31.26 -20.60 -54.51
CA LEU A 5 -30.16 -20.41 -53.57
C LEU A 5 -30.65 -20.81 -52.18
N SER A 6 -30.20 -21.96 -51.73
CA SER A 6 -30.43 -22.47 -50.39
C SER A 6 -29.65 -21.66 -49.36
N PHE A 7 -30.37 -21.08 -48.44
CA PHE A 7 -29.86 -20.40 -47.25
C PHE A 7 -29.12 -21.40 -46.35
N LEU A 8 -27.80 -21.33 -46.36
CA LEU A 8 -26.99 -21.90 -45.30
C LEU A 8 -27.07 -20.95 -44.09
N ARG A 9 -28.04 -21.25 -43.21
CA ARG A 9 -28.09 -20.71 -41.86
C ARG A 9 -26.89 -21.24 -41.08
N CYS A 10 -25.85 -20.44 -40.95
CA CYS A 10 -24.74 -20.69 -40.08
C CYS A 10 -25.23 -20.61 -38.61
N CYS A 11 -25.59 -21.76 -38.03
CA CYS A 11 -25.79 -21.94 -36.60
C CYS A 11 -24.43 -21.82 -35.88
N TYR A 12 -23.80 -20.67 -35.94
CA TYR A 12 -22.60 -20.38 -35.15
C TYR A 12 -23.03 -20.02 -33.74
N SER A 13 -23.24 -21.11 -32.98
CA SER A 13 -22.81 -21.27 -31.60
C SER A 13 -23.06 -20.09 -30.61
N LYS A 14 -24.29 -20.06 -30.08
CA LYS A 14 -24.62 -19.34 -28.83
C LYS A 14 -23.90 -19.90 -27.58
N TRP A 15 -23.01 -20.88 -27.74
CA TRP A 15 -22.32 -21.56 -26.64
C TRP A 15 -20.97 -20.91 -26.25
N TRP A 16 -20.46 -20.01 -27.06
CA TRP A 16 -19.17 -19.32 -26.75
C TRP A 16 -19.33 -18.12 -25.82
N ALA A 17 -20.50 -17.53 -25.75
CA ALA A 17 -20.78 -16.39 -24.88
C ALA A 17 -20.61 -16.70 -23.37
N PRO A 18 -21.08 -17.87 -22.83
CA PRO A 18 -20.90 -18.18 -21.43
C PRO A 18 -19.44 -18.51 -21.06
N ILE A 19 -18.63 -19.03 -21.98
CA ILE A 19 -17.22 -19.35 -21.73
C ILE A 19 -16.39 -18.04 -21.60
N PHE A 20 -16.67 -17.05 -22.44
CA PHE A 20 -15.99 -15.75 -22.37
C PHE A 20 -16.38 -14.95 -21.11
N SER A 21 -17.64 -15.06 -20.67
CA SER A 21 -18.10 -14.42 -19.43
C SER A 21 -17.50 -15.05 -18.18
N ALA A 22 -17.22 -16.34 -18.18
CA ALA A 22 -16.59 -17.03 -17.06
C ALA A 22 -15.09 -16.70 -16.89
N LEU A 23 -14.38 -16.37 -17.99
CA LEU A 23 -12.98 -15.95 -17.93
C LEU A 23 -12.78 -14.54 -17.32
N CYS A 24 -13.77 -13.66 -17.41
CA CYS A 24 -13.69 -12.31 -16.85
C CYS A 24 -13.94 -12.25 -15.33
N LEU A 25 -14.46 -13.32 -14.71
CA LEU A 25 -14.74 -13.38 -13.28
C LEU A 25 -13.55 -13.87 -12.43
N GLY A 26 -12.44 -14.24 -13.06
CA GLY A 26 -11.17 -14.51 -12.39
C GLY A 26 -10.50 -13.23 -11.89
N GLY A 27 -11.21 -12.43 -11.09
CA GLY A 27 -10.66 -11.22 -10.50
C GLY A 27 -9.37 -11.52 -9.74
N CYS A 28 -8.34 -10.69 -9.92
CA CYS A 28 -7.05 -10.75 -9.26
C CYS A 28 -7.20 -10.97 -7.76
N SER A 29 -7.07 -12.20 -7.30
CA SER A 29 -7.07 -12.57 -5.89
C SER A 29 -5.65 -12.61 -5.32
N GLN A 30 -4.76 -11.74 -5.82
CA GLN A 30 -3.41 -11.64 -5.28
C GLN A 30 -3.41 -10.77 -4.01
N PRO A 31 -2.64 -11.15 -3.00
CA PRO A 31 -2.48 -10.32 -1.82
C PRO A 31 -1.78 -9.01 -2.20
N ALA A 32 -2.30 -7.91 -1.70
CA ALA A 32 -1.76 -6.58 -1.95
C ALA A 32 -1.29 -5.94 -0.65
N LEU A 33 -0.08 -5.39 -0.67
CA LEU A 33 0.46 -4.51 0.36
C LEU A 33 0.92 -3.25 -0.36
N SER A 34 0.39 -2.10 0.05
CA SER A 34 0.74 -0.80 -0.51
C SER A 34 1.18 0.13 0.60
N SER A 35 2.09 1.02 0.28
CA SER A 35 2.58 2.03 1.22
C SER A 35 2.97 3.28 0.47
N PHE A 36 2.68 4.43 1.05
CA PHE A 36 3.04 5.73 0.51
C PHE A 36 3.30 6.73 1.65
N LEU A 37 4.17 7.67 1.36
CA LEU A 37 4.57 8.74 2.25
C LEU A 37 3.94 10.03 1.75
N GLU A 38 3.28 10.76 2.63
CA GLU A 38 2.67 12.06 2.35
C GLU A 38 3.25 13.13 3.27
N PHE A 39 3.37 14.34 2.73
CA PHE A 39 3.66 15.52 3.53
C PHE A 39 2.36 16.09 4.08
N ILE A 40 2.39 16.51 5.34
CA ILE A 40 1.30 17.23 5.99
C ILE A 40 1.75 18.68 6.11
N ASP A 41 1.04 19.55 5.42
CA ASP A 41 1.20 20.99 5.48
C ASP A 41 -0.16 21.65 5.76
N GLU A 42 -0.18 22.98 5.78
CA GLU A 42 -1.40 23.75 6.01
C GLU A 42 -2.50 23.42 4.99
N ASP A 43 -2.11 23.13 3.75
CA ASP A 43 -3.02 22.85 2.64
C ASP A 43 -3.60 21.43 2.70
N TYR A 44 -3.04 20.54 3.54
CA TYR A 44 -3.48 19.15 3.66
C TYR A 44 -4.87 19.03 4.32
N THR A 45 -5.33 20.05 5.03
CA THR A 45 -6.63 19.98 5.72
C THR A 45 -7.81 20.18 4.77
N ALA A 46 -8.90 19.42 4.97
CA ALA A 46 -10.14 19.61 4.21
C ALA A 46 -10.70 21.04 4.31
N ALA A 47 -10.38 21.76 5.40
CA ALA A 47 -10.78 23.14 5.59
C ALA A 47 -10.02 24.10 4.66
N ALA A 48 -8.73 23.87 4.40
CA ALA A 48 -7.97 24.64 3.44
C ALA A 48 -8.54 24.49 2.03
N HIS A 49 -8.83 23.25 1.61
CA HIS A 49 -9.46 22.98 0.32
C HIS A 49 -10.85 23.60 0.15
N LEU A 50 -11.59 23.77 1.22
CA LEU A 50 -12.92 24.40 1.22
C LEU A 50 -12.88 25.92 1.42
N GLY A 51 -11.70 26.52 1.61
CA GLY A 51 -11.54 27.94 1.86
C GLY A 51 -12.21 28.41 3.16
N ILE A 52 -12.34 27.52 4.15
CA ILE A 52 -12.93 27.85 5.44
C ILE A 52 -11.85 28.46 6.34
N ASP A 53 -11.94 29.76 6.57
CA ASP A 53 -11.09 30.46 7.52
C ASP A 53 -11.43 30.02 8.95
N ARG A 54 -10.54 29.27 9.58
CA ARG A 54 -10.70 28.77 10.96
C ARG A 54 -10.17 29.72 12.02
N GLY A 55 -9.63 30.88 11.64
CA GLY A 55 -9.14 31.87 12.61
C GLY A 55 -7.99 31.43 13.52
N CYS A 56 -7.56 30.17 13.39
CA CYS A 56 -6.45 29.57 14.14
C CYS A 56 -5.78 28.54 13.20
N VAL A 57 -4.80 28.96 12.45
CA VAL A 57 -3.97 28.07 11.64
C VAL A 57 -3.01 27.40 12.61
N VAL A 58 -3.23 26.12 12.91
CA VAL A 58 -2.21 25.30 13.55
C VAL A 58 -1.30 24.84 12.42
N GLU A 59 -0.15 25.50 12.29
CA GLU A 59 0.92 25.10 11.38
C GLU A 59 1.48 23.76 11.83
N SER A 60 0.80 22.68 11.50
CA SER A 60 1.27 21.33 11.75
C SER A 60 2.01 20.86 10.50
N VAL A 61 3.33 20.92 10.56
CA VAL A 61 4.20 20.39 9.49
C VAL A 61 4.65 18.99 9.87
N GLY A 62 4.58 18.07 8.92
CA GLY A 62 4.97 16.69 9.20
C GLY A 62 4.92 15.79 7.99
N GLN A 63 5.04 14.50 8.26
CA GLN A 63 4.89 13.43 7.30
C GLN A 63 4.04 12.32 7.88
N GLN A 64 3.26 11.67 7.02
CA GLN A 64 2.57 10.43 7.38
C GLN A 64 2.95 9.32 6.41
N LEU A 65 3.21 8.15 6.99
CA LEU A 65 3.36 6.91 6.25
C LEU A 65 2.05 6.12 6.37
N VAL A 66 1.37 5.97 5.26
CA VAL A 66 0.14 5.19 5.16
C VAL A 66 0.46 3.83 4.58
N VAL A 67 0.07 2.78 5.27
CA VAL A 67 0.22 1.39 4.85
C VAL A 67 -1.15 0.77 4.72
N THR A 68 -1.45 0.18 3.57
CA THR A 68 -2.72 -0.51 3.33
C THR A 68 -2.46 -1.95 2.93
N TRP A 69 -3.34 -2.85 3.34
CA TRP A 69 -3.29 -4.26 2.96
C TRP A 69 -4.64 -4.78 2.52
N GLY A 70 -4.59 -5.72 1.57
CA GLY A 70 -5.75 -6.47 1.10
C GLY A 70 -5.35 -7.92 0.87
N LEU A 71 -5.88 -8.83 1.67
CA LEU A 71 -5.56 -10.24 1.63
C LEU A 71 -6.75 -11.03 1.09
N PRO A 72 -6.52 -11.97 0.16
CA PRO A 72 -7.56 -12.90 -0.27
C PRO A 72 -8.10 -13.74 0.90
N THR A 73 -9.32 -14.23 0.75
CA THR A 73 -10.02 -15.03 1.79
C THR A 73 -9.27 -16.29 2.22
N ARG A 74 -8.39 -16.83 1.36
CA ARG A 74 -7.52 -17.97 1.70
C ARG A 74 -6.55 -17.70 2.86
N PHE A 75 -6.31 -16.43 3.20
CA PHE A 75 -5.47 -16.03 4.34
C PHE A 75 -6.25 -15.88 5.65
N ARG A 76 -7.56 -16.14 5.66
CA ARG A 76 -8.39 -15.99 6.86
C ARG A 76 -7.89 -16.83 8.03
N ASP A 77 -7.53 -18.07 7.78
CA ASP A 77 -7.02 -18.99 8.80
C ASP A 77 -5.57 -18.67 9.23
N SER A 78 -4.91 -17.78 8.49
CA SER A 78 -3.57 -17.30 8.83
C SER A 78 -3.58 -16.09 9.75
N LEU A 79 -4.74 -15.53 10.09
CA LEU A 79 -4.85 -14.43 11.04
C LEU A 79 -4.75 -14.96 12.49
N PRO A 80 -4.23 -14.16 13.44
CA PRO A 80 -3.63 -12.85 13.25
C PRO A 80 -2.25 -12.90 12.58
N MET A 81 -1.90 -11.83 11.87
CA MET A 81 -0.57 -11.59 11.31
C MET A 81 0.06 -10.38 11.98
N VAL A 82 1.35 -10.14 11.75
CA VAL A 82 2.05 -8.97 12.28
C VAL A 82 2.55 -8.11 11.12
N LEU A 83 2.18 -6.84 11.15
CA LEU A 83 2.69 -5.82 10.25
C LEU A 83 3.90 -5.18 10.90
N HIS A 84 5.08 -5.32 10.31
CA HIS A 84 6.30 -4.64 10.73
C HIS A 84 6.54 -3.44 9.82
N VAL A 85 6.84 -2.30 10.42
CA VAL A 85 7.18 -1.05 9.75
C VAL A 85 8.53 -0.60 10.28
N TRP A 86 9.54 -0.54 9.42
CA TRP A 86 10.85 0.05 9.70
C TRP A 86 10.88 1.42 9.06
N VAL A 87 11.24 2.40 9.83
CA VAL A 87 11.37 3.80 9.39
C VAL A 87 12.79 4.25 9.60
N TYR A 88 13.36 4.91 8.61
CA TYR A 88 14.67 5.55 8.67
C TYR A 88 14.49 7.06 8.54
N TYR A 89 15.04 7.79 9.51
CA TYR A 89 14.88 9.23 9.64
C TYR A 89 16.08 10.02 9.11
N GLY A 90 15.88 11.33 8.87
CA GLY A 90 16.90 12.23 8.39
C GLY A 90 18.08 12.42 9.35
N ASN A 91 17.84 12.32 10.65
CA ASN A 91 18.87 12.38 11.69
C ASN A 91 19.75 11.11 11.77
N GLY A 92 19.50 10.11 10.91
CA GLY A 92 20.26 8.85 10.87
C GLY A 92 19.74 7.76 11.80
N GLU A 93 18.70 8.02 12.59
CA GLU A 93 18.07 7.00 13.43
C GLU A 93 17.17 6.08 12.62
N ALA A 94 16.91 4.90 13.17
CA ALA A 94 15.95 3.96 12.60
C ALA A 94 15.08 3.37 13.72
N GLU A 95 13.80 3.23 13.44
CA GLU A 95 12.84 2.66 14.36
C GLU A 95 12.05 1.52 13.70
N LYS A 96 11.62 0.57 14.53
CA LYS A 96 10.76 -0.53 14.11
C LYS A 96 9.47 -0.52 14.92
N PHE A 97 8.35 -0.50 14.22
CA PHE A 97 7.02 -0.64 14.79
C PHE A 97 6.43 -1.99 14.39
N SER A 98 5.56 -2.53 15.25
CA SER A 98 4.86 -3.78 14.99
C SER A 98 3.40 -3.62 15.38
N TYR A 99 2.50 -4.01 14.47
CA TYR A 99 1.06 -3.90 14.63
C TYR A 99 0.40 -5.25 14.34
N ASP A 100 -0.55 -5.64 15.18
CA ASP A 100 -1.33 -6.86 14.96
C ASP A 100 -2.40 -6.64 13.90
N VAL A 101 -2.44 -7.54 12.93
CA VAL A 101 -3.40 -7.53 11.82
C VAL A 101 -4.42 -8.63 12.04
N HIS A 102 -5.65 -8.25 12.37
CA HIS A 102 -6.76 -9.16 12.65
C HIS A 102 -7.74 -9.31 11.49
N HIS A 103 -7.65 -8.45 10.48
CA HIS A 103 -8.59 -8.39 9.36
C HIS A 103 -7.88 -8.59 8.03
N LEU A 104 -8.60 -9.18 7.06
CA LEU A 104 -8.08 -9.42 5.71
C LEU A 104 -7.78 -8.12 4.94
N SER A 105 -8.41 -7.02 5.31
CA SER A 105 -8.14 -5.70 4.72
C SER A 105 -8.11 -4.64 5.81
N GLY A 106 -7.29 -3.64 5.61
CA GLY A 106 -7.17 -2.53 6.54
C GLY A 106 -6.07 -1.56 6.15
N TYR A 107 -5.84 -0.62 7.04
CA TYR A 107 -4.77 0.36 6.92
C TYR A 107 -4.18 0.67 8.29
N GLN A 108 -2.94 1.13 8.27
CA GLN A 108 -2.21 1.68 9.42
C GLN A 108 -1.54 2.97 9.01
N VAL A 109 -1.64 3.98 9.87
CA VAL A 109 -0.99 5.28 9.67
C VAL A 109 0.07 5.47 10.75
N TYR A 110 1.29 5.77 10.33
CA TYR A 110 2.34 6.27 11.19
C TYR A 110 2.52 7.76 10.92
N LEU A 111 2.37 8.57 11.95
CA LEU A 111 2.37 10.03 11.88
C LEU A 111 3.61 10.58 12.58
N LEU A 112 4.39 11.38 11.87
CA LEU A 112 5.53 12.13 12.37
C LEU A 112 5.28 13.62 12.14
N LYS A 113 5.11 14.40 13.21
CA LYS A 113 4.72 15.81 13.11
C LYS A 113 5.37 16.68 14.17
N ASP A 114 5.29 17.99 13.95
CA ASP A 114 5.70 19.05 14.88
C ASP A 114 7.15 18.88 15.37
N SER A 115 7.39 18.87 16.68
CA SER A 115 8.70 18.72 17.27
C SER A 115 9.42 17.45 16.87
N ASP A 116 8.69 16.33 16.80
CA ASP A 116 9.25 15.03 16.45
C ASP A 116 9.71 15.01 14.98
N TYR A 117 8.97 15.69 14.10
CA TYR A 117 9.37 15.85 12.72
C TYR A 117 10.67 16.66 12.58
N GLN A 118 10.80 17.74 13.35
CA GLN A 118 12.00 18.58 13.33
C GLN A 118 13.21 17.84 13.92
N GLU A 119 13.06 17.18 15.06
CA GLU A 119 14.13 16.43 15.72
C GLU A 119 14.64 15.26 14.87
N ARG A 120 13.72 14.53 14.25
CA ARG A 120 14.04 13.37 13.40
C ARG A 120 14.39 13.73 11.97
N GLN A 121 14.18 14.99 11.55
CA GLN A 121 14.44 15.49 10.20
C GLN A 121 13.67 14.74 9.11
N GLY A 122 12.46 14.29 9.45
CA GLY A 122 11.56 13.60 8.54
C GLY A 122 11.93 12.14 8.27
N ILE A 123 11.03 11.49 7.53
CA ILE A 123 11.19 10.11 7.08
C ILE A 123 11.88 10.12 5.70
N ILE A 124 13.08 9.53 5.61
CA ILE A 124 13.81 9.40 4.35
C ILE A 124 13.46 8.11 3.64
N SER A 125 13.34 7.02 4.40
CA SER A 125 13.09 5.71 3.81
C SER A 125 12.34 4.81 4.78
N TYR A 126 11.67 3.80 4.25
CA TYR A 126 10.94 2.83 5.06
C TYR A 126 10.88 1.47 4.38
N LYS A 127 10.70 0.44 5.20
CA LYS A 127 10.33 -0.91 4.78
C LYS A 127 9.10 -1.36 5.55
N VAL A 128 8.18 -2.00 4.85
CA VAL A 128 6.97 -2.58 5.43
C VAL A 128 6.94 -4.07 5.11
N SER A 129 6.67 -4.92 6.09
CA SER A 129 6.44 -6.33 5.83
C SER A 129 5.30 -6.89 6.67
N LEU A 130 4.54 -7.79 6.07
CA LEU A 130 3.51 -8.57 6.72
C LEU A 130 4.05 -9.97 6.98
N THR A 131 4.03 -10.40 8.25
CA THR A 131 4.61 -11.67 8.66
C THR A 131 3.58 -12.56 9.36
N LYS A 132 3.73 -13.87 9.20
CA LYS A 132 3.01 -14.90 9.97
C LYS A 132 4.02 -15.90 10.51
N ASP A 133 3.98 -16.12 11.82
CA ASP A 133 4.86 -17.07 12.53
C ASP A 133 6.35 -16.84 12.20
N GLY A 134 6.75 -15.54 12.10
CA GLY A 134 8.12 -15.14 11.77
C GLY A 134 8.48 -15.22 10.26
N LYS A 135 7.60 -15.74 9.41
CA LYS A 135 7.80 -15.81 7.97
C LYS A 135 7.20 -14.59 7.26
N GLU A 136 7.99 -13.92 6.42
CA GLU A 136 7.52 -12.82 5.58
C GLU A 136 6.58 -13.35 4.50
N ILE A 137 5.36 -12.79 4.44
CA ILE A 137 4.34 -13.12 3.43
C ILE A 137 4.37 -12.09 2.30
N LEU A 138 4.45 -10.81 2.68
CA LEU A 138 4.50 -9.68 1.76
C LEU A 138 5.47 -8.64 2.31
N SER A 139 6.16 -7.95 1.40
CA SER A 139 6.95 -6.77 1.75
C SER A 139 6.88 -5.67 0.70
N ARG A 140 7.07 -4.45 1.15
CA ARG A 140 7.22 -3.24 0.35
C ARG A 140 8.32 -2.37 0.92
N ASN A 141 9.17 -1.87 0.05
CA ASN A 141 10.26 -0.97 0.42
C ASN A 141 10.08 0.35 -0.33
N HIS A 142 10.43 1.43 0.35
CA HIS A 142 10.71 2.69 -0.34
C HIS A 142 11.91 2.50 -1.27
N HIS A 143 11.95 3.20 -2.41
CA HIS A 143 13.01 3.04 -3.41
C HIS A 143 14.43 3.30 -2.87
N LEU A 144 14.57 4.21 -1.87
CA LEU A 144 15.85 4.51 -1.23
C LEU A 144 16.25 3.53 -0.13
N TRP A 145 15.43 2.52 0.20
CA TRP A 145 15.68 1.63 1.34
C TRP A 145 17.02 0.88 1.24
N MET A 146 17.35 0.39 0.05
CA MET A 146 18.58 -0.37 -0.18
C MET A 146 19.82 0.52 -0.08
N GLU A 147 19.77 1.75 -0.56
CA GLU A 147 20.87 2.70 -0.52
C GLU A 147 21.22 3.10 0.91
N VAL A 148 20.20 3.38 1.73
CA VAL A 148 20.36 3.76 3.13
C VAL A 148 21.00 2.65 3.96
N ILE A 149 20.62 1.39 3.77
CA ILE A 149 21.23 0.26 4.48
C ILE A 149 22.68 0.08 4.05
N SER A 150 23.00 0.23 2.78
CA SER A 150 24.37 0.10 2.27
C SER A 150 25.29 1.16 2.87
N LEU A 151 24.84 2.39 3.02
CA LEU A 151 25.62 3.47 3.65
C LEU A 151 25.91 3.20 5.14
N LYS A 152 24.91 2.72 5.91
CA LYS A 152 25.12 2.35 7.32
C LYS A 152 26.12 1.19 7.51
N ALA A 153 26.09 0.22 6.64
CA ALA A 153 27.04 -0.90 6.69
C ALA A 153 28.49 -0.44 6.48
N PHE A 154 28.69 0.63 5.71
CA PHE A 154 30.00 1.20 5.44
C PHE A 154 30.54 2.01 6.65
N ASP A 155 29.69 2.78 7.32
CA ASP A 155 30.07 3.60 8.49
C ASP A 155 30.44 2.75 9.72
N GLN A 156 29.92 1.53 9.85
CA GLN A 156 30.23 0.64 10.97
C GLN A 156 31.55 -0.14 10.80
N THR A 157 32.20 -0.03 9.63
CA THR A 157 33.44 -0.74 9.31
C THR A 157 34.69 0.15 9.34
N SER A 158 34.53 1.44 9.65
CA SER A 158 35.60 2.42 9.82
C SER A 158 35.78 2.77 11.27
#